data_74083f72d554d5557be7a48786c1a81c
#
_entry.id   74083f72d554d5557be7a48786c1a81c
#
_cell.length_a   1.000
_cell.length_b   1.000
_cell.length_c   1.000
_cell.angle_alpha   90.00
_cell.angle_beta   90.00
_cell.angle_gamma   90.00
#
_symmetry.space_group_name_H-M   'P 1'
#
loop_
_entity.id
_entity.type
_entity.pdbx_description
1 polymer ?
#
loop_
_entity_poly.entity_id
_entity_poly.type
_entity_poly.pdbx_seq_one_letter_code
_entity_poly.pdbx_strand_id
1 'polypeptide(L)'
;MLEVILDTETTGLSATDNHKIVEIGCIELKNQIATNNIFHEYINPQRSVSEDAFKIHGYSEKFLSDKKTFPEIAEKFLNFIKDKKIIIHNASFDLSFINYELKLARLKKIDKENVIDTLEIARQKYPGSQNSLDALCKRFNVDNSKRDKHSALIDCELLKEIYINLVDQKEPKLDLNNTELLDGKNDSVSISAKNNLRKIIKPSSQELTSHKKYLKSYLPKNFYS
;
A
#
# COMPACT_ATOMS: atom_id res chain seq x y z
N MET A 1 6.53 -6.08 -8.69
CA MET A 1 5.11 -6.44 -8.81
C MET A 1 4.30 -5.15 -8.84
N LEU A 2 3.24 -5.08 -9.65
CA LEU A 2 2.31 -3.94 -9.64
C LEU A 2 1.11 -4.30 -8.76
N GLU A 3 0.69 -3.36 -7.93
CA GLU A 3 -0.41 -3.47 -7.00
C GLU A 3 -1.27 -2.20 -7.08
N VAL A 4 -2.52 -2.29 -6.66
CA VAL A 4 -3.45 -1.15 -6.59
C VAL A 4 -4.14 -1.18 -5.24
N ILE A 5 -3.99 -0.13 -4.45
CA ILE A 5 -4.87 0.14 -3.31
C ILE A 5 -6.19 0.64 -3.87
N LEU A 6 -7.30 0.11 -3.38
CA LEU A 6 -8.63 0.48 -3.83
C LEU A 6 -9.56 0.65 -2.64
N ASP A 7 -10.42 1.65 -2.72
CA ASP A 7 -11.50 1.92 -1.78
C ASP A 7 -12.70 2.52 -2.51
N THR A 8 -13.92 2.37 -1.97
CA THR A 8 -15.15 2.90 -2.55
C THR A 8 -16.07 3.52 -1.51
N GLU A 9 -16.74 4.63 -1.88
CA GLU A 9 -17.88 5.16 -1.15
C GLU A 9 -19.20 4.80 -1.87
N THR A 10 -20.26 4.62 -1.10
CA THR A 10 -21.52 4.09 -1.62
C THR A 10 -22.74 4.84 -1.09
N THR A 11 -23.89 4.68 -1.74
CA THR A 11 -25.17 5.25 -1.26
C THR A 11 -25.75 4.55 -0.05
N GLY A 12 -25.14 3.45 0.42
CA GLY A 12 -25.62 2.65 1.55
C GLY A 12 -24.90 1.32 1.67
N LEU A 13 -25.38 0.38 2.48
CA LEU A 13 -24.60 -0.75 2.96
C LEU A 13 -24.68 -2.02 2.10
N SER A 14 -25.61 -2.12 1.14
CA SER A 14 -25.85 -3.38 0.42
C SER A 14 -26.12 -3.15 -1.06
N ALA A 15 -25.31 -3.77 -1.91
CA ALA A 15 -25.51 -3.75 -3.36
C ALA A 15 -26.81 -4.49 -3.77
N THR A 16 -27.26 -5.51 -3.00
CA THR A 16 -28.52 -6.23 -3.27
C THR A 16 -29.76 -5.36 -3.04
N ASP A 17 -29.64 -4.30 -2.23
CA ASP A 17 -30.71 -3.32 -2.00
C ASP A 17 -30.63 -2.15 -3.00
N ASN A 18 -29.97 -2.41 -4.14
CA ASN A 18 -29.73 -1.45 -5.22
C ASN A 18 -28.90 -0.23 -4.79
N HIS A 19 -28.19 -0.27 -3.66
CA HIS A 19 -27.22 0.77 -3.38
C HIS A 19 -26.11 0.75 -4.41
N LYS A 20 -25.51 1.93 -4.66
CA LYS A 20 -24.61 2.21 -5.76
C LYS A 20 -23.33 2.86 -5.28
N ILE A 21 -22.27 2.74 -6.06
CA ILE A 21 -21.01 3.42 -5.83
C ILE A 21 -21.16 4.91 -6.15
N VAL A 22 -20.59 5.77 -5.31
CA VAL A 22 -20.56 7.25 -5.50
C VAL A 22 -19.14 7.78 -5.66
N GLU A 23 -18.12 7.05 -5.21
CA GLU A 23 -16.72 7.39 -5.39
C GLU A 23 -15.89 6.12 -5.52
N ILE A 24 -14.88 6.14 -6.38
CA ILE A 24 -13.83 5.12 -6.45
C ILE A 24 -12.48 5.83 -6.37
N GLY A 25 -11.65 5.40 -5.42
CA GLY A 25 -10.25 5.79 -5.30
C GLY A 25 -9.33 4.60 -5.57
N CYS A 26 -8.27 4.81 -6.38
CA CYS A 26 -7.23 3.81 -6.59
C CYS A 26 -5.86 4.46 -6.64
N ILE A 27 -4.88 3.88 -5.94
CA ILE A 27 -3.48 4.30 -5.96
C ILE A 27 -2.62 3.15 -6.42
N GLU A 28 -1.84 3.34 -7.48
CA GLU A 28 -0.92 2.33 -7.97
C GLU A 28 0.35 2.27 -7.13
N LEU A 29 0.78 1.05 -6.80
CA LEU A 29 2.06 0.77 -6.17
C LEU A 29 2.94 -0.07 -7.10
N LYS A 30 4.24 0.22 -7.09
CA LYS A 30 5.27 -0.62 -7.69
C LYS A 30 6.23 -1.05 -6.60
N ASN A 31 6.24 -2.35 -6.29
CA ASN A 31 7.04 -2.89 -5.19
C ASN A 31 6.77 -2.13 -3.88
N GLN A 32 5.49 -1.90 -3.56
CA GLN A 32 4.98 -1.17 -2.38
C GLN A 32 5.35 0.32 -2.29
N ILE A 33 5.93 0.88 -3.32
CA ILE A 33 6.18 2.31 -3.43
C ILE A 33 5.08 2.90 -4.31
N ALA A 34 4.39 3.94 -3.80
CA ALA A 34 3.37 4.63 -4.58
C ALA A 34 3.98 5.22 -5.85
N THR A 35 3.31 4.98 -6.98
CA THR A 35 3.58 5.70 -8.22
C THR A 35 2.71 6.96 -8.26
N ASN A 36 2.93 7.83 -9.24
CA ASN A 36 2.06 8.99 -9.44
C ASN A 36 0.78 8.63 -10.23
N ASN A 37 0.51 7.32 -10.44
CA ASN A 37 -0.62 6.86 -11.21
C ASN A 37 -1.81 6.62 -10.27
N ILE A 38 -2.84 7.46 -10.39
CA ILE A 38 -4.03 7.47 -9.55
C ILE A 38 -5.26 7.40 -10.46
N PHE A 39 -6.24 6.60 -10.06
CA PHE A 39 -7.58 6.63 -10.60
C PHE A 39 -8.53 7.15 -9.52
N HIS A 40 -9.22 8.24 -9.79
CA HIS A 40 -10.18 8.82 -8.86
C HIS A 40 -11.37 9.37 -9.64
N GLU A 41 -12.56 8.90 -9.35
CA GLU A 41 -13.78 9.34 -10.01
C GLU A 41 -14.93 9.41 -9.00
N TYR A 42 -15.67 10.52 -9.05
CA TYR A 42 -17.00 10.61 -8.43
C TYR A 42 -18.04 10.11 -9.43
N ILE A 43 -19.05 9.41 -8.92
CA ILE A 43 -19.99 8.68 -9.76
C ILE A 43 -21.41 9.10 -9.45
N ASN A 44 -22.18 9.38 -10.50
CA ASN A 44 -23.61 9.58 -10.37
C ASN A 44 -24.32 8.24 -10.15
N PRO A 45 -24.86 7.96 -8.97
CA PRO A 45 -25.52 6.69 -8.67
C PRO A 45 -26.91 6.59 -9.33
N GLN A 46 -27.44 7.67 -9.90
CA GLN A 46 -28.81 7.80 -10.44
C GLN A 46 -29.87 7.40 -9.42
N ARG A 47 -29.59 7.62 -8.13
CA ARG A 47 -30.50 7.39 -6.99
C ARG A 47 -30.15 8.27 -5.83
N SER A 48 -31.04 8.33 -4.84
CA SER A 48 -30.78 9.04 -3.60
C SER A 48 -29.69 8.41 -2.75
N VAL A 49 -28.94 9.25 -2.06
CA VAL A 49 -27.96 8.84 -1.05
C VAL A 49 -28.69 8.71 0.29
N SER A 50 -28.45 7.62 1.02
CA SER A 50 -29.04 7.47 2.36
C SER A 50 -28.47 8.51 3.33
N GLU A 51 -29.23 8.93 4.33
CA GLU A 51 -28.78 9.87 5.33
C GLU A 51 -27.50 9.42 6.04
N ASP A 52 -27.41 8.12 6.33
CA ASP A 52 -26.26 7.56 7.02
C ASP A 52 -25.01 7.59 6.14
N ALA A 53 -25.11 7.24 4.86
CA ALA A 53 -24.01 7.36 3.90
C ALA A 53 -23.59 8.83 3.74
N PHE A 54 -24.55 9.76 3.62
CA PHE A 54 -24.26 11.19 3.55
C PHE A 54 -23.50 11.71 4.80
N LYS A 55 -23.84 11.24 5.99
CA LYS A 55 -23.11 11.60 7.23
C LYS A 55 -21.66 11.14 7.17
N ILE A 56 -21.40 9.99 6.54
CA ILE A 56 -20.06 9.38 6.43
C ILE A 56 -19.20 10.15 5.41
N HIS A 57 -19.59 10.20 4.14
CA HIS A 57 -18.76 10.76 3.07
C HIS A 57 -19.13 12.19 2.67
N GLY A 58 -20.34 12.66 2.95
CA GLY A 58 -20.77 14.07 2.74
C GLY A 58 -21.11 14.43 1.30
N TYR A 59 -21.23 13.48 0.37
CA TYR A 59 -21.57 13.77 -1.03
C TYR A 59 -23.07 13.91 -1.20
N SER A 60 -23.53 15.10 -1.56
CA SER A 60 -24.94 15.37 -1.83
C SER A 60 -25.37 14.86 -3.21
N GLU A 61 -26.66 14.56 -3.36
CA GLU A 61 -27.23 14.20 -4.67
C GLU A 61 -26.96 15.27 -5.72
N LYS A 62 -27.04 16.55 -5.35
CA LYS A 62 -26.73 17.67 -6.22
C LYS A 62 -25.28 17.64 -6.71
N PHE A 63 -24.33 17.29 -5.84
CA PHE A 63 -22.92 17.17 -6.22
C PHE A 63 -22.68 16.00 -7.16
N LEU A 64 -23.40 14.90 -6.97
CA LEU A 64 -23.23 13.69 -7.77
C LEU A 64 -24.00 13.73 -9.11
N SER A 65 -25.00 14.57 -9.23
CA SER A 65 -25.91 14.60 -10.39
C SER A 65 -25.24 14.92 -11.73
N ASP A 66 -24.16 15.69 -11.71
CA ASP A 66 -23.38 16.08 -12.90
C ASP A 66 -22.19 15.16 -13.20
N LYS A 67 -21.98 14.12 -12.39
CA LYS A 67 -20.89 13.16 -12.55
C LYS A 67 -21.26 12.07 -13.56
N LYS A 68 -20.23 11.39 -14.09
CA LYS A 68 -20.42 10.22 -14.94
C LYS A 68 -21.06 9.08 -14.16
N THR A 69 -21.82 8.25 -14.86
CA THR A 69 -22.33 7.01 -14.30
C THR A 69 -21.27 5.91 -14.28
N PHE A 70 -21.47 4.86 -13.48
CA PHE A 70 -20.50 3.75 -13.41
C PHE A 70 -20.22 3.11 -14.79
N PRO A 71 -21.21 2.80 -15.65
CA PRO A 71 -20.94 2.26 -16.98
C PRO A 71 -20.01 3.13 -17.85
N GLU A 72 -20.07 4.46 -17.69
CA GLU A 72 -19.24 5.38 -18.49
C GLU A 72 -17.77 5.39 -18.07
N ILE A 73 -17.47 4.96 -16.83
CA ILE A 73 -16.10 4.92 -16.33
C ILE A 73 -15.54 3.49 -16.20
N ALA A 74 -16.40 2.47 -16.34
CA ALA A 74 -16.08 1.09 -16.02
C ALA A 74 -14.90 0.53 -16.83
N GLU A 75 -14.83 0.81 -18.14
CA GLU A 75 -13.71 0.36 -18.97
C GLU A 75 -12.39 1.02 -18.55
N LYS A 76 -12.41 2.33 -18.27
CA LYS A 76 -11.24 3.07 -17.78
C LYS A 76 -10.77 2.50 -16.44
N PHE A 77 -11.71 2.20 -15.55
CA PHE A 77 -11.43 1.56 -14.25
C PHE A 77 -10.81 0.17 -14.42
N LEU A 78 -11.43 -0.71 -15.22
CA LEU A 78 -10.90 -2.06 -15.48
C LEU A 78 -9.51 -2.03 -16.11
N ASN A 79 -9.25 -1.11 -17.04
CA ASN A 79 -7.92 -0.93 -17.64
C ASN A 79 -6.88 -0.47 -16.59
N PHE A 80 -7.29 0.37 -15.63
CA PHE A 80 -6.40 0.83 -14.57
C PHE A 80 -5.96 -0.32 -13.65
N ILE A 81 -6.86 -1.21 -13.27
CA ILE A 81 -6.57 -2.34 -12.37
C ILE A 81 -6.03 -3.59 -13.07
N LYS A 82 -6.01 -3.58 -14.42
CA LYS A 82 -5.58 -4.72 -15.22
C LYS A 82 -4.16 -5.15 -14.86
N ASP A 83 -3.95 -6.48 -14.73
CA ASP A 83 -2.67 -7.11 -14.46
C ASP A 83 -1.98 -6.67 -13.13
N LYS A 84 -2.77 -6.18 -12.18
CA LYS A 84 -2.31 -5.71 -10.87
C LYS A 84 -3.01 -6.48 -9.76
N LYS A 85 -2.31 -6.77 -8.64
CA LYS A 85 -2.96 -7.22 -7.41
C LYS A 85 -3.73 -6.07 -6.79
N ILE A 86 -4.96 -6.33 -6.36
CA ILE A 86 -5.85 -5.31 -5.79
C ILE A 86 -5.82 -5.48 -4.27
N ILE A 87 -5.62 -4.39 -3.55
CA ILE A 87 -5.51 -4.35 -2.09
C ILE A 87 -6.66 -3.52 -1.56
N ILE A 88 -7.49 -4.12 -0.73
CA ILE A 88 -8.70 -3.49 -0.17
C ILE A 88 -8.78 -3.80 1.33
N HIS A 89 -9.36 -2.90 2.11
CA HIS A 89 -9.68 -3.16 3.52
C HIS A 89 -11.14 -3.55 3.70
N ASN A 90 -11.42 -4.78 4.11
CA ASN A 90 -12.75 -5.39 4.08
C ASN A 90 -13.28 -5.60 2.65
N ALA A 91 -12.47 -6.29 1.85
CA ALA A 91 -12.66 -6.45 0.41
C ALA A 91 -14.03 -7.01 0.00
N SER A 92 -14.69 -7.77 0.88
CA SER A 92 -16.03 -8.32 0.60
C SER A 92 -17.07 -7.22 0.35
N PHE A 93 -16.96 -6.08 1.03
CA PHE A 93 -17.84 -4.94 0.87
C PHE A 93 -17.68 -4.32 -0.53
N ASP A 94 -16.50 -3.82 -0.85
CA ASP A 94 -16.23 -3.12 -2.11
C ASP A 94 -16.45 -4.02 -3.33
N LEU A 95 -15.97 -5.28 -3.27
CA LEU A 95 -16.16 -6.24 -4.34
C LEU A 95 -17.64 -6.55 -4.61
N SER A 96 -18.47 -6.52 -3.58
CA SER A 96 -19.93 -6.74 -3.75
C SER A 96 -20.54 -5.67 -4.63
N PHE A 97 -20.19 -4.39 -4.40
CA PHE A 97 -20.66 -3.25 -5.16
C PHE A 97 -20.04 -3.19 -6.55
N ILE A 98 -18.72 -3.29 -6.65
CA ILE A 98 -18.01 -3.25 -7.94
C ILE A 98 -18.51 -4.35 -8.87
N ASN A 99 -18.58 -5.59 -8.36
CA ASN A 99 -19.02 -6.72 -9.17
C ASN A 99 -20.51 -6.66 -9.53
N TYR A 100 -21.34 -6.03 -8.69
CA TYR A 100 -22.73 -5.77 -9.00
C TYR A 100 -22.86 -4.75 -10.15
N GLU A 101 -22.14 -3.62 -10.07
CA GLU A 101 -22.12 -2.59 -11.11
C GLU A 101 -21.53 -3.12 -12.44
N LEU A 102 -20.44 -3.91 -12.37
CA LEU A 102 -19.85 -4.57 -13.54
C LEU A 102 -20.83 -5.54 -14.20
N LYS A 103 -21.59 -6.29 -13.39
CA LYS A 103 -22.64 -7.18 -13.92
C LYS A 103 -23.73 -6.40 -14.66
N LEU A 104 -24.17 -5.27 -14.10
CA LEU A 104 -25.17 -4.41 -14.76
C LEU A 104 -24.64 -3.82 -16.09
N ALA A 105 -23.35 -3.46 -16.11
CA ALA A 105 -22.65 -2.99 -17.31
C ALA A 105 -22.30 -4.12 -18.31
N ARG A 106 -22.64 -5.39 -18.01
CA ARG A 106 -22.28 -6.58 -18.82
C ARG A 106 -20.78 -6.78 -18.99
N LEU A 107 -19.99 -6.38 -18.01
CA LEU A 107 -18.53 -6.51 -17.99
C LEU A 107 -18.09 -7.67 -17.08
N LYS A 108 -16.83 -8.10 -17.26
CA LYS A 108 -16.26 -9.18 -16.46
C LYS A 108 -16.07 -8.72 -15.02
N LYS A 109 -16.46 -9.59 -14.07
CA LYS A 109 -16.24 -9.38 -12.64
C LYS A 109 -14.77 -9.47 -12.28
N ILE A 110 -14.42 -8.83 -11.17
CA ILE A 110 -13.12 -8.99 -10.52
C ILE A 110 -13.11 -10.30 -9.75
N ASP A 111 -12.09 -11.13 -10.00
CA ASP A 111 -11.90 -12.40 -9.30
C ASP A 111 -11.31 -12.15 -7.90
N LYS A 112 -11.91 -12.78 -6.88
CA LYS A 112 -11.46 -12.65 -5.48
C LYS A 112 -9.99 -13.09 -5.29
N GLU A 113 -9.53 -14.05 -6.05
CA GLU A 113 -8.13 -14.54 -6.02
C GLU A 113 -7.10 -13.45 -6.38
N ASN A 114 -7.53 -12.42 -7.09
CA ASN A 114 -6.67 -11.27 -7.43
C ASN A 114 -6.69 -10.17 -6.36
N VAL A 115 -7.40 -10.38 -5.25
CA VAL A 115 -7.61 -9.37 -4.21
C VAL A 115 -6.93 -9.81 -2.91
N ILE A 116 -6.26 -8.87 -2.26
CA ILE A 116 -5.69 -8.98 -0.92
C ILE A 116 -6.59 -8.19 0.03
N ASP A 117 -7.19 -8.88 1.00
CA ASP A 117 -7.96 -8.23 2.05
C ASP A 117 -7.08 -7.93 3.26
N THR A 118 -6.78 -6.66 3.47
CA THR A 118 -5.94 -6.22 4.60
C THR A 118 -6.61 -6.40 5.95
N LEU A 119 -7.95 -6.47 6.01
CA LEU A 119 -8.67 -6.77 7.24
C LEU A 119 -8.44 -8.24 7.66
N GLU A 120 -8.40 -9.17 6.71
CA GLU A 120 -8.07 -10.56 6.99
C GLU A 120 -6.63 -10.69 7.53
N ILE A 121 -5.67 -10.02 6.91
CA ILE A 121 -4.27 -9.98 7.39
C ILE A 121 -4.20 -9.39 8.81
N ALA A 122 -4.89 -8.27 9.05
CA ALA A 122 -4.89 -7.63 10.35
C ALA A 122 -5.51 -8.51 11.43
N ARG A 123 -6.59 -9.22 11.14
CA ARG A 123 -7.23 -10.18 12.07
C ARG A 123 -6.32 -11.35 12.42
N GLN A 124 -5.53 -11.84 11.46
CA GLN A 124 -4.56 -12.90 11.73
C GLN A 124 -3.39 -12.41 12.59
N LYS A 125 -2.90 -11.18 12.36
CA LYS A 125 -1.79 -10.61 13.14
C LYS A 125 -2.20 -10.13 14.52
N TYR A 126 -3.42 -9.62 14.67
CA TYR A 126 -3.94 -8.99 15.88
C TYR A 126 -5.30 -9.59 16.28
N PRO A 127 -5.35 -10.88 16.62
CA PRO A 127 -6.60 -11.53 17.00
C PRO A 127 -7.21 -10.88 18.24
N GLY A 128 -8.54 -10.74 18.24
CA GLY A 128 -9.30 -10.11 19.34
C GLY A 128 -9.18 -8.59 19.44
N SER A 129 -8.40 -7.94 18.59
CA SER A 129 -8.26 -6.48 18.56
C SER A 129 -9.22 -5.84 17.54
N GLN A 130 -9.50 -4.54 17.72
CA GLN A 130 -10.14 -3.75 16.67
C GLN A 130 -9.17 -3.59 15.50
N ASN A 131 -9.66 -3.88 14.29
CA ASN A 131 -8.89 -3.87 13.06
C ASN A 131 -9.57 -3.02 11.96
N SER A 132 -10.41 -2.04 12.34
CA SER A 132 -10.88 -1.01 11.40
C SER A 132 -9.71 -0.16 10.89
N LEU A 133 -9.89 0.54 9.77
CA LEU A 133 -8.86 1.43 9.22
C LEU A 133 -8.35 2.43 10.27
N ASP A 134 -9.26 3.09 11.03
CA ASP A 134 -8.90 4.00 12.11
C ASP A 134 -8.14 3.33 13.27
N ALA A 135 -8.53 2.09 13.62
CA ALA A 135 -7.83 1.35 14.66
C ALA A 135 -6.40 0.98 14.23
N LEU A 136 -6.22 0.66 12.95
CA LEU A 136 -4.90 0.38 12.38
C LEU A 136 -4.07 1.65 12.22
N CYS A 137 -4.66 2.80 11.84
CA CYS A 137 -3.98 4.09 11.86
C CYS A 137 -3.39 4.38 13.24
N LYS A 138 -4.19 4.25 14.30
CA LYS A 138 -3.72 4.45 15.69
C LYS A 138 -2.60 3.47 16.06
N ARG A 139 -2.73 2.19 15.69
CA ARG A 139 -1.74 1.15 16.01
C ARG A 139 -0.40 1.39 15.34
N PHE A 140 -0.40 1.82 14.08
CA PHE A 140 0.80 2.06 13.30
C PHE A 140 1.29 3.51 13.34
N ASN A 141 0.62 4.36 14.12
CA ASN A 141 0.91 5.80 14.22
C ASN A 141 0.87 6.49 12.85
N VAL A 142 -0.12 6.12 12.02
CA VAL A 142 -0.43 6.77 10.75
C VAL A 142 -1.34 7.97 11.02
N ASP A 143 -0.94 9.13 10.52
CA ASP A 143 -1.71 10.38 10.69
C ASP A 143 -2.99 10.36 9.84
N ASN A 144 -4.14 10.29 10.50
CA ASN A 144 -5.46 10.36 9.88
C ASN A 144 -6.18 11.70 10.16
N SER A 145 -5.47 12.74 10.58
CA SER A 145 -6.05 14.06 10.93
C SER A 145 -6.77 14.76 9.76
N LYS A 146 -6.42 14.40 8.53
CA LYS A 146 -7.08 14.94 7.31
C LYS A 146 -8.38 14.24 6.96
N ARG A 147 -8.77 13.20 7.70
CA ARG A 147 -9.98 12.42 7.47
C ARG A 147 -11.16 12.94 8.29
N ASP A 148 -11.60 14.17 8.01
CA ASP A 148 -12.82 14.72 8.62
C ASP A 148 -14.07 13.95 8.17
N LYS A 149 -14.09 13.51 6.93
CA LYS A 149 -15.09 12.62 6.32
C LYS A 149 -14.39 11.52 5.52
N HIS A 150 -15.11 10.44 5.32
CA HIS A 150 -14.61 9.37 4.46
C HIS A 150 -14.54 9.84 3.01
N SER A 151 -13.45 9.53 2.36
CA SER A 151 -13.23 9.69 0.92
C SER A 151 -12.39 8.54 0.43
N ALA A 152 -12.80 7.90 -0.63
CA ALA A 152 -12.13 6.73 -1.16
C ALA A 152 -10.65 6.99 -1.47
N LEU A 153 -10.29 8.18 -1.96
CA LEU A 153 -8.89 8.49 -2.22
C LEU A 153 -8.07 8.68 -0.93
N ILE A 154 -8.62 9.37 0.08
CA ILE A 154 -7.94 9.56 1.38
C ILE A 154 -7.78 8.22 2.07
N ASP A 155 -8.81 7.36 2.03
CA ASP A 155 -8.77 6.03 2.63
C ASP A 155 -7.77 5.13 1.92
N CYS A 156 -7.59 5.26 0.60
CA CYS A 156 -6.49 4.63 -0.14
C CYS A 156 -5.11 5.11 0.33
N GLU A 157 -4.91 6.40 0.61
CA GLU A 157 -3.64 6.92 1.12
C GLU A 157 -3.30 6.33 2.50
N LEU A 158 -4.28 6.29 3.40
CA LEU A 158 -4.11 5.68 4.73
C LEU A 158 -3.87 4.18 4.61
N LEU A 159 -4.66 3.49 3.78
CA LEU A 159 -4.54 2.05 3.58
C LEU A 159 -3.17 1.66 3.00
N LYS A 160 -2.61 2.47 2.10
CA LYS A 160 -1.26 2.27 1.58
C LYS A 160 -0.22 2.17 2.71
N GLU A 161 -0.23 3.11 3.64
CA GLU A 161 0.72 3.12 4.76
C GLU A 161 0.46 1.95 5.72
N ILE A 162 -0.82 1.64 5.98
CA ILE A 162 -1.21 0.50 6.80
C ILE A 162 -0.76 -0.82 6.15
N TYR A 163 -0.98 -0.98 4.85
CA TYR A 163 -0.59 -2.19 4.12
C TYR A 163 0.91 -2.47 4.21
N ILE A 164 1.75 -1.45 3.99
CA ILE A 164 3.20 -1.57 4.12
C ILE A 164 3.59 -2.03 5.55
N ASN A 165 2.93 -1.50 6.58
CA ASN A 165 3.16 -1.93 7.96
C ASN A 165 2.64 -3.35 8.23
N LEU A 166 1.51 -3.74 7.64
CA LEU A 166 0.93 -5.07 7.82
C LEU A 166 1.79 -6.17 7.21
N VAL A 167 2.44 -5.91 6.08
CA VAL A 167 3.31 -6.90 5.41
C VAL A 167 4.75 -6.86 5.94
N ASP A 168 5.04 -6.06 6.99
CA ASP A 168 6.35 -5.96 7.67
C ASP A 168 7.53 -5.62 6.74
N GLN A 169 7.30 -4.85 5.70
CA GLN A 169 8.34 -4.54 4.71
C GLN A 169 8.95 -3.13 4.86
N LYS A 170 8.81 -2.50 6.04
CA LYS A 170 9.45 -1.20 6.29
C LYS A 170 10.98 -1.22 6.19
N GLU A 171 11.58 -2.38 6.44
CA GLU A 171 13.02 -2.58 6.26
C GLU A 171 13.25 -3.87 5.48
N PRO A 172 14.05 -3.86 4.40
CA PRO A 172 14.47 -5.09 3.77
C PRO A 172 15.22 -5.91 4.83
N LYS A 173 14.65 -7.03 5.25
CA LYS A 173 15.34 -7.97 6.13
C LYS A 173 16.57 -8.46 5.36
N LEU A 174 17.74 -8.10 5.81
CA LEU A 174 18.99 -8.65 5.30
C LEU A 174 19.02 -10.12 5.75
N ASP A 175 18.63 -11.01 4.87
CA ASP A 175 18.69 -12.46 5.13
C ASP A 175 20.15 -12.92 5.03
N LEU A 176 20.84 -12.85 6.15
CA LEU A 176 22.24 -13.29 6.26
C LEU A 176 22.39 -14.81 6.24
N ASN A 177 21.27 -15.54 6.26
CA ASN A 177 21.27 -17.02 6.25
C ASN A 177 21.21 -17.60 4.83
N ASN A 178 21.03 -16.78 3.80
CA ASN A 178 21.05 -17.24 2.40
C ASN A 178 22.49 -17.45 1.93
N THR A 179 23.18 -18.40 2.55
CA THR A 179 24.48 -18.92 2.09
C THR A 179 24.37 -19.84 0.86
N GLU A 180 23.17 -20.06 0.33
CA GLU A 180 22.93 -20.96 -0.81
C GLU A 180 23.25 -20.36 -2.20
N LEU A 181 23.76 -19.12 -2.28
CA LEU A 181 24.13 -18.51 -3.57
C LEU A 181 25.60 -18.74 -3.96
N LEU A 182 26.32 -19.68 -3.35
CA LEU A 182 27.71 -19.98 -3.71
C LEU A 182 27.92 -21.37 -4.27
N ASP A 183 26.90 -22.20 -4.49
CA ASP A 183 27.05 -23.44 -5.24
C ASP A 183 26.69 -23.21 -6.70
N GLY A 184 27.78 -23.04 -7.45
CA GLY A 184 27.79 -22.73 -8.85
C GLY A 184 27.14 -23.78 -9.72
N LYS A 185 26.35 -23.36 -10.68
CA LYS A 185 26.36 -23.94 -12.03
C LYS A 185 26.62 -22.80 -13.01
N ASN A 186 27.74 -23.03 -13.71
CA ASN A 186 28.25 -22.20 -14.79
C ASN A 186 27.18 -21.96 -15.86
N ASP A 187 26.85 -20.68 -16.08
CA ASP A 187 26.57 -20.22 -17.43
C ASP A 187 27.32 -18.90 -17.64
N SER A 188 28.18 -18.96 -18.63
CA SER A 188 29.18 -17.97 -18.98
C SER A 188 28.57 -16.63 -19.41
N VAL A 189 28.53 -15.65 -18.51
CA VAL A 189 28.50 -14.24 -18.89
C VAL A 189 29.81 -13.62 -18.43
N SER A 190 30.71 -13.40 -19.41
CA SER A 190 32.01 -12.75 -19.22
C SER A 190 31.77 -11.27 -18.81
N ILE A 191 31.64 -11.01 -17.52
CA ILE A 191 31.81 -9.67 -16.97
C ILE A 191 33.30 -9.56 -16.67
N SER A 192 34.03 -8.77 -17.49
CA SER A 192 35.40 -8.39 -17.20
C SER A 192 35.44 -7.65 -15.86
N ALA A 193 35.73 -8.39 -14.81
CA ALA A 193 36.02 -7.83 -13.49
C ALA A 193 37.33 -7.06 -13.62
N LYS A 194 37.27 -5.76 -13.85
CA LYS A 194 38.37 -4.87 -13.51
C LYS A 194 38.61 -5.01 -12.02
N ASN A 195 39.72 -5.66 -11.66
CA ASN A 195 40.23 -5.75 -10.30
C ASN A 195 40.43 -4.34 -9.73
N ASN A 196 39.40 -3.78 -9.16
CA ASN A 196 39.52 -2.63 -8.24
C ASN A 196 40.01 -3.18 -6.90
N LEU A 197 41.28 -3.57 -6.84
CA LEU A 197 41.98 -3.78 -5.59
C LEU A 197 41.94 -2.44 -4.85
N ARG A 198 41.01 -2.31 -3.91
CA ARG A 198 40.97 -1.15 -3.00
C ARG A 198 42.30 -1.15 -2.26
N LYS A 199 43.11 -0.15 -2.54
CA LYS A 199 44.41 0.03 -1.87
C LYS A 199 44.16 0.21 -0.36
N ILE A 200 44.56 -0.79 0.42
CA ILE A 200 44.46 -0.71 1.89
C ILE A 200 45.52 0.29 2.31
N ILE A 201 45.10 1.49 2.75
CA ILE A 201 45.98 2.52 3.30
C ILE A 201 46.31 2.07 4.73
N LYS A 202 47.55 1.72 4.99
CA LYS A 202 48.04 1.44 6.34
C LYS A 202 48.51 2.76 6.98
N PRO A 203 48.16 2.98 8.26
CA PRO A 203 48.63 4.20 8.95
C PRO A 203 50.13 4.20 9.08
N SER A 204 50.72 5.35 9.02
CA SER A 204 52.15 5.56 9.23
C SER A 204 52.53 5.33 10.70
N SER A 205 53.81 5.07 10.98
CA SER A 205 54.30 4.92 12.36
C SER A 205 54.07 6.18 13.21
N GLN A 206 54.06 7.36 12.60
CA GLN A 206 53.77 8.63 13.24
C GLN A 206 52.28 8.75 13.65
N GLU A 207 51.36 8.36 12.77
CA GLU A 207 49.94 8.34 13.04
C GLU A 207 49.60 7.35 14.15
N LEU A 208 50.18 6.17 14.13
CA LEU A 208 49.99 5.15 15.18
C LEU A 208 50.47 5.66 16.55
N THR A 209 51.62 6.37 16.59
CA THR A 209 52.17 6.93 17.84
C THR A 209 51.25 8.04 18.36
N SER A 210 50.81 8.93 17.50
CA SER A 210 49.88 10.01 17.84
C SER A 210 48.53 9.45 18.34
N HIS A 211 48.03 8.42 17.70
CA HIS A 211 46.81 7.76 18.11
C HIS A 211 46.93 7.10 19.50
N LYS A 212 48.01 6.37 19.74
CA LYS A 212 48.30 5.81 21.06
C LYS A 212 48.41 6.88 22.16
N LYS A 213 49.02 8.04 21.86
CA LYS A 213 49.11 9.17 22.77
C LYS A 213 47.72 9.75 23.09
N TYR A 214 46.90 9.93 22.06
CA TYR A 214 45.52 10.38 22.22
C TYR A 214 44.68 9.42 23.10
N LEU A 215 44.74 8.12 22.84
CA LEU A 215 44.01 7.12 23.63
C LEU A 215 44.41 7.19 25.10
N LYS A 216 45.73 7.40 25.41
CA LYS A 216 46.20 7.51 26.82
C LYS A 216 45.79 8.79 27.52
N SER A 217 45.68 9.93 26.75
CA SER A 217 45.46 11.24 27.35
C SER A 217 44.01 11.66 27.46
N TYR A 218 43.14 11.17 26.57
CA TYR A 218 41.77 11.67 26.43
C TYR A 218 40.69 10.64 26.71
N LEU A 219 41.02 9.34 26.77
CA LEU A 219 40.02 8.31 27.08
C LEU A 219 40.25 7.78 28.50
N PRO A 220 39.21 7.79 29.40
CA PRO A 220 39.34 7.38 30.80
C PRO A 220 39.52 5.87 30.94
N LYS A 221 39.26 5.06 29.92
CA LYS A 221 39.54 3.60 29.88
C LYS A 221 40.06 3.23 28.49
N ASN A 222 41.22 2.57 28.49
CA ASN A 222 41.81 2.03 27.27
C ASN A 222 41.31 0.59 27.08
N PHE A 223 40.50 0.35 26.08
CA PHE A 223 39.96 -0.98 25.77
C PHE A 223 40.89 -1.82 24.87
N TYR A 224 42.03 -1.26 24.48
CA TYR A 224 43.04 -1.93 23.64
C TYR A 224 44.35 -1.99 24.39
N SER A 225 44.52 -3.04 25.15
CA SER A 225 45.80 -3.45 25.72
C SER A 225 46.41 -4.55 24.86
#